data_69ffd36346bd221dba6f4fd303053564
#
_entry.id   69ffd36346bd221dba6f4fd303053564
#
_cell.length_a   1.000
_cell.length_b   1.000
_cell.length_c   1.000
_cell.angle_alpha   90.00
_cell.angle_beta   90.00
_cell.angle_gamma   90.00
#
_symmetry.space_group_name_H-M   'P 1'
#
loop_
_entity.id
_entity.type
_entity.pdbx_description
1 polymer ?
#
loop_
_entity_poly.entity_id
_entity_poly.type
_entity_poly.pdbx_seq_one_letter_code
_entity_poly.pdbx_strand_id
1 'polypeptide(L)'
;MASIAFAQTDVASLTPIPKNTPPKKASELIAKQAPPVVNKDIAEQITPENSYVVISLAQQRAWVMFGPEVVYIDTPISSGKRAGMTPKGNFTVMQKDKDHRSSVYGDFVDGRGRTVRRGISRKVDSAPGGTRYVGAPMKFFCRLTGDGVGFHIGKLPGYPASHGCIRLPEEIAPLIFAKVKLGTPVQINAE
;
A
#
# COMPACT_ATOMS: atom_id res chain seq x y z
N MET A 1 39.86 -14.44 -7.15
CA MET A 1 38.58 -13.71 -7.37
C MET A 1 37.46 -14.71 -7.12
N ALA A 2 36.84 -14.67 -5.94
CA ALA A 2 35.74 -15.56 -5.58
C ALA A 2 34.42 -14.84 -5.93
N SER A 3 33.70 -15.43 -6.92
CA SER A 3 32.37 -14.95 -7.33
C SER A 3 31.37 -15.40 -6.28
N ILE A 4 30.82 -14.46 -5.53
CA ILE A 4 29.72 -14.74 -4.59
C ILE A 4 28.44 -14.73 -5.42
N ALA A 5 27.92 -15.91 -5.74
CA ALA A 5 26.59 -16.07 -6.32
C ALA A 5 25.54 -15.74 -5.25
N PHE A 6 24.83 -14.62 -5.41
CA PHE A 6 23.63 -14.35 -4.65
C PHE A 6 22.54 -15.34 -5.11
N ALA A 7 22.18 -16.27 -4.23
CA ALA A 7 21.03 -17.13 -4.43
C ALA A 7 19.77 -16.24 -4.53
N GLN A 8 19.02 -16.38 -5.61
CA GLN A 8 17.66 -15.85 -5.72
C GLN A 8 16.84 -16.56 -4.64
N THR A 9 16.49 -15.83 -3.58
CA THR A 9 15.62 -16.33 -2.53
C THR A 9 14.22 -16.47 -3.11
N ASP A 10 13.77 -17.71 -3.21
CA ASP A 10 12.44 -18.06 -3.68
C ASP A 10 11.40 -17.50 -2.69
N VAL A 11 10.64 -16.49 -3.11
CA VAL A 11 9.66 -15.74 -2.28
C VAL A 11 8.53 -16.66 -1.77
N ALA A 12 8.40 -17.86 -2.33
CA ALA A 12 7.40 -18.87 -1.95
C ALA A 12 7.60 -19.47 -0.55
N SER A 13 8.78 -19.28 0.06
CA SER A 13 9.13 -19.85 1.38
C SER A 13 9.05 -18.86 2.55
N LEU A 14 8.70 -17.58 2.29
CA LEU A 14 8.71 -16.57 3.33
C LEU A 14 7.32 -16.44 3.96
N THR A 15 7.03 -17.23 4.97
CA THR A 15 5.85 -17.06 5.83
C THR A 15 6.25 -16.83 7.27
N PRO A 16 6.15 -15.61 7.77
CA PRO A 16 5.89 -15.39 9.18
C PRO A 16 4.62 -14.58 9.40
N ILE A 17 3.49 -15.05 8.87
CA ILE A 17 2.20 -14.56 9.37
C ILE A 17 1.84 -15.48 10.53
N PRO A 18 1.43 -14.94 11.70
CA PRO A 18 0.87 -15.76 12.76
C PRO A 18 -0.30 -16.56 12.17
N LYS A 19 -0.07 -17.85 11.94
CA LYS A 19 -1.11 -18.77 11.50
C LYS A 19 -2.16 -18.80 12.61
N ASN A 20 -3.43 -18.50 12.28
CA ASN A 20 -4.64 -18.62 13.10
C ASN A 20 -5.23 -17.38 13.79
N THR A 21 -5.14 -16.20 13.17
CA THR A 21 -6.09 -15.16 13.57
C THR A 21 -7.30 -15.25 12.63
N PRO A 22 -8.50 -15.58 13.11
CA PRO A 22 -9.69 -15.62 12.26
C PRO A 22 -9.95 -14.25 11.62
N PRO A 23 -10.48 -14.18 10.39
CA PRO A 23 -10.75 -12.91 9.75
C PRO A 23 -11.73 -12.09 10.60
N LYS A 24 -11.32 -10.86 10.95
CA LYS A 24 -12.16 -9.95 11.74
C LYS A 24 -13.36 -9.50 10.93
N LYS A 25 -14.54 -9.46 11.56
CA LYS A 25 -15.74 -8.86 10.96
C LYS A 25 -15.51 -7.37 10.73
N ALA A 26 -16.16 -6.78 9.73
CA ALA A 26 -16.02 -5.35 9.42
C ALA A 26 -16.31 -4.44 10.64
N SER A 27 -17.25 -4.82 11.51
CA SER A 27 -17.56 -4.15 12.78
C SER A 27 -16.41 -4.21 13.80
N GLU A 28 -15.61 -5.26 13.79
CA GLU A 28 -14.43 -5.42 14.66
C GLU A 28 -13.22 -4.64 14.14
N LEU A 29 -13.17 -4.41 12.82
CA LEU A 29 -12.15 -3.58 12.18
C LEU A 29 -12.37 -2.08 12.44
N ILE A 30 -13.62 -1.65 12.68
CA ILE A 30 -13.96 -0.27 13.06
C ILE A 30 -13.46 0.04 14.48
N ALA A 31 -13.40 -0.94 15.35
CA ALA A 31 -12.92 -0.80 16.71
C ALA A 31 -11.38 -0.82 16.76
N LYS A 32 -10.75 0.36 16.60
CA LYS A 32 -9.33 0.63 16.91
C LYS A 32 -8.33 -0.40 16.33
N GLN A 33 -7.97 -0.22 15.08
CA GLN A 33 -6.73 -0.83 14.60
C GLN A 33 -5.57 -0.43 15.52
N ALA A 34 -4.73 -1.40 15.92
CA ALA A 34 -3.54 -1.10 16.71
C ALA A 34 -2.65 -0.09 15.96
N PRO A 35 -2.07 0.89 16.65
CA PRO A 35 -1.20 1.89 16.03
C PRO A 35 -0.02 1.22 15.33
N PRO A 36 0.67 1.94 14.42
CA PRO A 36 1.88 1.43 13.82
C PRO A 36 2.99 1.27 14.86
N VAL A 37 3.82 0.25 14.65
CA VAL A 37 5.04 -0.02 15.44
C VAL A 37 6.23 -0.01 14.49
N VAL A 38 7.29 0.69 14.87
CA VAL A 38 8.56 0.74 14.12
C VAL A 38 9.67 0.25 15.03
N ASN A 39 10.34 -0.83 14.64
CA ASN A 39 11.51 -1.34 15.32
C ASN A 39 12.73 -0.48 14.97
N LYS A 40 13.08 0.45 15.83
CA LYS A 40 14.19 1.38 15.61
C LYS A 40 15.56 0.72 15.71
N ASP A 41 15.67 -0.40 16.39
CA ASP A 41 16.95 -1.10 16.64
C ASP A 41 17.59 -1.66 15.36
N ILE A 42 16.75 -1.95 14.36
CA ILE A 42 17.20 -2.46 13.06
C ILE A 42 17.11 -1.41 11.93
N ALA A 43 16.74 -0.17 12.26
CA ALA A 43 16.47 0.86 11.25
C ALA A 43 17.67 1.15 10.33
N GLU A 44 18.90 1.02 10.83
CA GLU A 44 20.13 1.20 10.03
C GLU A 44 20.53 -0.06 9.26
N GLN A 45 20.10 -1.23 9.69
CA GLN A 45 20.42 -2.51 9.05
C GLN A 45 19.50 -2.82 7.87
N ILE A 46 18.24 -2.35 7.93
CA ILE A 46 17.29 -2.55 6.85
C ILE A 46 17.49 -1.54 5.74
N THR A 47 17.70 -2.05 4.54
CA THR A 47 17.92 -1.29 3.32
C THR A 47 16.91 -1.70 2.24
N PRO A 48 16.77 -0.94 1.14
CA PRO A 48 15.91 -1.36 0.03
C PRO A 48 16.34 -2.70 -0.62
N GLU A 49 17.58 -3.14 -0.39
CA GLU A 49 18.14 -4.38 -0.97
C GLU A 49 17.72 -5.63 -0.19
N ASN A 50 17.47 -5.48 1.11
CA ASN A 50 17.21 -6.63 2.01
C ASN A 50 15.81 -6.58 2.65
N SER A 51 14.92 -5.69 2.15
CA SER A 51 13.55 -5.55 2.62
C SER A 51 12.54 -6.22 1.68
N TYR A 52 11.43 -6.64 2.24
CA TYR A 52 10.22 -7.01 1.51
C TYR A 52 8.97 -6.61 2.31
N VAL A 53 7.80 -6.62 1.66
CA VAL A 53 6.54 -6.20 2.29
C VAL A 53 5.56 -7.37 2.28
N VAL A 54 4.92 -7.61 3.43
CA VAL A 54 3.81 -8.56 3.56
C VAL A 54 2.55 -7.81 3.93
N ILE A 55 1.43 -8.13 3.29
CA ILE A 55 0.13 -7.49 3.50
C ILE A 55 -0.91 -8.55 3.76
N SER A 56 -1.66 -8.42 4.87
CA SER A 56 -2.85 -9.22 5.17
C SER A 56 -4.11 -8.39 4.95
N LEU A 57 -4.95 -8.83 4.01
CA LEU A 57 -6.23 -8.19 3.74
C LEU A 57 -7.25 -8.47 4.84
N ALA A 58 -7.20 -9.64 5.48
CA ALA A 58 -8.09 -9.97 6.57
C ALA A 58 -7.79 -9.14 7.83
N GLN A 59 -6.52 -9.00 8.17
CA GLN A 59 -6.09 -8.26 9.36
C GLN A 59 -6.06 -6.76 9.12
N GLN A 60 -6.11 -6.31 7.86
CA GLN A 60 -5.87 -4.92 7.45
C GLN A 60 -4.56 -4.39 8.03
N ARG A 61 -3.49 -5.19 7.87
CA ARG A 61 -2.13 -4.91 8.33
C ARG A 61 -1.12 -5.08 7.20
N ALA A 62 -0.03 -4.34 7.31
CA ALA A 62 1.14 -4.52 6.48
C ALA A 62 2.40 -4.56 7.35
N TRP A 63 3.36 -5.37 6.94
CA TRP A 63 4.66 -5.50 7.58
C TRP A 63 5.77 -5.24 6.58
N VAL A 64 6.76 -4.45 6.99
CA VAL A 64 8.04 -4.37 6.30
C VAL A 64 9.00 -5.29 7.03
N MET A 65 9.53 -6.25 6.31
CA MET A 65 10.35 -7.34 6.85
C MET A 65 11.82 -7.12 6.53
N PHE A 66 12.67 -7.52 7.46
CA PHE A 66 14.11 -7.66 7.33
C PHE A 66 14.49 -9.12 7.55
N GLY A 67 14.85 -9.83 6.49
CA GLY A 67 15.00 -11.28 6.57
C GLY A 67 13.69 -12.01 6.90
N PRO A 68 13.70 -13.32 7.15
CA PRO A 68 12.47 -14.13 7.20
C PRO A 68 11.59 -13.88 8.43
N GLU A 69 12.14 -13.39 9.52
CA GLU A 69 11.43 -13.36 10.81
C GLU A 69 11.40 -11.98 11.49
N VAL A 70 12.19 -11.02 11.00
CA VAL A 70 12.33 -9.73 11.70
C VAL A 70 11.43 -8.69 11.10
N VAL A 71 10.49 -8.18 11.91
CA VAL A 71 9.58 -7.08 11.52
C VAL A 71 10.25 -5.75 11.81
N TYR A 72 10.40 -4.91 10.78
CA TYR A 72 10.83 -3.53 10.91
C TYR A 72 9.66 -2.59 11.16
N ILE A 73 8.61 -2.69 10.35
CA ILE A 73 7.38 -1.90 10.51
C ILE A 73 6.20 -2.86 10.57
N ASP A 74 5.34 -2.68 11.56
CA ASP A 74 4.00 -3.27 11.62
C ASP A 74 2.99 -2.11 11.61
N THR A 75 2.10 -2.05 10.61
CA THR A 75 1.24 -0.89 10.40
C THR A 75 -0.18 -1.27 9.99
N PRO A 76 -1.22 -0.56 10.49
CA PRO A 76 -2.56 -0.68 9.95
C PRO A 76 -2.61 -0.17 8.50
N ILE A 77 -3.55 -0.71 7.74
CA ILE A 77 -3.84 -0.30 6.36
C ILE A 77 -5.34 -0.14 6.14
N SER A 78 -5.72 0.40 4.97
CA SER A 78 -7.08 0.30 4.44
C SER A 78 -7.03 -0.10 2.98
N SER A 79 -7.41 -1.34 2.68
CA SER A 79 -7.40 -1.93 1.34
C SER A 79 -8.70 -1.66 0.56
N GLY A 80 -8.89 -2.31 -0.59
CA GLY A 80 -10.08 -2.20 -1.42
C GLY A 80 -11.36 -2.61 -0.70
N LYS A 81 -12.42 -1.80 -0.84
CA LYS A 81 -13.71 -1.94 -0.13
C LYS A 81 -14.52 -3.19 -0.50
N ARG A 82 -14.19 -3.86 -1.58
CA ARG A 82 -14.84 -5.09 -2.04
C ARG A 82 -13.79 -6.17 -2.30
N ALA A 83 -14.16 -7.42 -2.12
CA ALA A 83 -13.32 -8.55 -2.47
C ALA A 83 -12.82 -8.44 -3.92
N GLY A 84 -11.54 -8.74 -4.14
CA GLY A 84 -10.90 -8.67 -5.45
C GLY A 84 -10.45 -7.29 -5.92
N MET A 85 -10.85 -6.18 -5.28
CA MET A 85 -10.36 -4.84 -5.65
C MET A 85 -8.87 -4.65 -5.36
N THR A 86 -8.38 -5.18 -4.24
CA THR A 86 -6.95 -5.34 -3.99
C THR A 86 -6.59 -6.77 -4.36
N PRO A 87 -5.75 -6.99 -5.38
CA PRO A 87 -5.38 -8.33 -5.82
C PRO A 87 -4.53 -9.03 -4.76
N LYS A 88 -4.63 -10.38 -4.73
CA LYS A 88 -3.81 -11.26 -3.89
C LYS A 88 -2.70 -11.88 -4.74
N GLY A 89 -1.61 -12.23 -4.10
CA GLY A 89 -0.47 -12.90 -4.75
C GLY A 89 0.84 -12.21 -4.47
N ASN A 90 1.84 -12.55 -5.28
CA ASN A 90 3.18 -12.00 -5.22
C ASN A 90 3.35 -10.91 -6.28
N PHE A 91 3.82 -9.77 -5.84
CA PHE A 91 4.06 -8.59 -6.65
C PHE A 91 5.48 -8.07 -6.40
N THR A 92 5.89 -7.11 -7.22
CA THR A 92 7.07 -6.29 -6.95
C THR A 92 6.72 -4.83 -7.08
N VAL A 93 7.47 -3.96 -6.43
CA VAL A 93 7.36 -2.52 -6.63
C VAL A 93 7.79 -2.18 -8.05
N MET A 94 6.86 -1.71 -8.89
CA MET A 94 7.08 -1.41 -10.31
C MET A 94 7.40 0.07 -10.57
N GLN A 95 6.95 0.96 -9.69
CA GLN A 95 7.16 2.40 -9.79
C GLN A 95 7.13 3.01 -8.39
N LYS A 96 7.94 4.06 -8.20
CA LYS A 96 7.91 4.91 -7.00
C LYS A 96 7.71 6.35 -7.43
N ASP A 97 6.76 7.05 -6.80
CA ASP A 97 6.45 8.45 -7.08
C ASP A 97 6.02 9.15 -5.79
N LYS A 98 6.84 10.10 -5.33
CA LYS A 98 6.62 10.79 -4.05
C LYS A 98 5.36 11.66 -4.05
N ASP A 99 5.04 12.29 -5.18
CA ASP A 99 3.96 13.27 -5.31
C ASP A 99 2.88 12.83 -6.30
N HIS A 100 2.69 11.51 -6.42
CA HIS A 100 1.75 10.90 -7.34
C HIS A 100 0.31 11.42 -7.19
N ARG A 101 -0.38 11.53 -8.32
CA ARG A 101 -1.81 11.81 -8.38
C ARG A 101 -2.52 10.76 -9.21
N SER A 102 -3.69 10.34 -8.75
CA SER A 102 -4.50 9.37 -9.48
C SER A 102 -4.87 9.90 -10.87
N SER A 103 -4.70 9.07 -11.90
CA SER A 103 -5.19 9.34 -13.25
C SER A 103 -6.68 9.01 -13.43
N VAL A 104 -7.28 8.27 -12.48
CA VAL A 104 -8.64 7.76 -12.58
C VAL A 104 -9.58 8.42 -11.58
N TYR A 105 -9.16 8.56 -10.32
CA TYR A 105 -10.00 9.08 -9.22
C TYR A 105 -9.56 10.47 -8.82
N GLY A 106 -10.51 11.39 -8.64
CA GLY A 106 -10.22 12.77 -8.31
C GLY A 106 -11.45 13.64 -8.26
N ASP A 107 -11.28 14.92 -8.59
CA ASP A 107 -12.33 15.91 -8.58
C ASP A 107 -12.36 16.67 -9.94
N PHE A 108 -13.52 17.20 -10.32
CA PHE A 108 -13.61 18.24 -11.33
C PHE A 108 -13.58 19.61 -10.67
N VAL A 109 -12.69 20.49 -11.15
CA VAL A 109 -12.54 21.86 -10.66
C VAL A 109 -12.78 22.87 -11.77
N ASP A 110 -13.31 24.05 -11.43
CA ASP A 110 -13.52 25.17 -12.35
C ASP A 110 -12.20 25.89 -12.70
N GLY A 111 -12.28 26.91 -13.56
CA GLY A 111 -11.12 27.71 -13.97
C GLY A 111 -10.44 28.48 -12.83
N ARG A 112 -11.11 28.64 -11.68
CA ARG A 112 -10.58 29.28 -10.46
C ARG A 112 -10.05 28.24 -9.46
N GLY A 113 -10.05 26.93 -9.80
CA GLY A 113 -9.60 25.85 -8.95
C GLY A 113 -10.60 25.40 -7.88
N ARG A 114 -11.84 25.89 -7.88
CA ARG A 114 -12.88 25.47 -6.93
C ARG A 114 -13.47 24.13 -7.38
N THR A 115 -13.64 23.21 -6.42
CA THR A 115 -14.23 21.89 -6.70
C THR A 115 -15.70 22.03 -7.08
N VAL A 116 -16.03 21.57 -8.29
CA VAL A 116 -17.40 21.51 -8.83
C VAL A 116 -18.03 20.15 -8.54
N ARG A 117 -17.25 19.05 -8.70
CA ARG A 117 -17.72 17.69 -8.41
C ARG A 117 -16.59 16.89 -7.79
N ARG A 118 -16.86 16.26 -6.63
CA ARG A 118 -15.88 15.48 -5.85
C ARG A 118 -16.01 13.99 -6.06
N GLY A 119 -14.90 13.27 -5.82
CA GLY A 119 -14.88 11.81 -5.73
C GLY A 119 -15.28 11.10 -7.01
N ILE A 120 -14.98 11.71 -8.15
CA ILE A 120 -15.34 11.20 -9.48
C ILE A 120 -14.36 10.10 -9.94
N SER A 121 -14.84 9.27 -10.85
CA SER A 121 -14.02 8.35 -11.64
C SER A 121 -14.08 8.75 -13.12
N ARG A 122 -12.95 9.08 -13.71
CA ARG A 122 -12.84 9.38 -15.15
C ARG A 122 -13.29 8.25 -16.07
N LYS A 123 -13.43 7.03 -15.54
CA LYS A 123 -13.92 5.88 -16.34
C LYS A 123 -15.43 5.93 -16.56
N VAL A 124 -16.17 6.61 -15.68
CA VAL A 124 -17.66 6.61 -15.70
C VAL A 124 -18.28 8.01 -15.61
N ASP A 125 -17.55 9.00 -15.12
CA ASP A 125 -18.06 10.36 -14.91
C ASP A 125 -17.61 11.30 -16.03
N SER A 126 -18.57 12.01 -16.64
CA SER A 126 -18.30 13.05 -17.62
C SER A 126 -17.98 14.38 -16.95
N ALA A 127 -17.05 15.12 -17.53
CA ALA A 127 -16.65 16.44 -17.05
C ALA A 127 -17.76 17.48 -17.30
N PRO A 128 -18.21 18.22 -16.27
CA PRO A 128 -19.06 19.39 -16.48
C PRO A 128 -18.35 20.44 -17.35
N GLY A 129 -19.11 21.19 -18.13
CA GLY A 129 -18.57 22.26 -18.98
C GLY A 129 -17.70 23.25 -18.18
N GLY A 130 -16.56 23.66 -18.75
CA GLY A 130 -15.65 24.62 -18.13
C GLY A 130 -14.85 24.08 -16.94
N THR A 131 -14.83 22.74 -16.72
CA THR A 131 -14.05 22.11 -15.64
C THR A 131 -12.85 21.34 -16.17
N ARG A 132 -11.86 21.14 -15.30
CA ARG A 132 -10.72 20.24 -15.53
C ARG A 132 -10.64 19.20 -14.43
N TYR A 133 -10.09 18.05 -14.77
CA TYR A 133 -9.83 16.99 -13.81
C TYR A 133 -8.60 17.30 -12.94
N VAL A 134 -8.72 17.04 -11.64
CA VAL A 134 -7.61 17.07 -10.69
C VAL A 134 -7.58 15.72 -9.95
N GLY A 135 -6.53 14.93 -10.18
CA GLY A 135 -6.37 13.62 -9.56
C GLY A 135 -6.22 13.70 -8.04
N ALA A 136 -6.81 12.75 -7.35
CA ALA A 136 -6.64 12.62 -5.90
C ALA A 136 -5.15 12.43 -5.55
N PRO A 137 -4.63 13.11 -4.52
CA PRO A 137 -3.25 12.93 -4.10
C PRO A 137 -3.01 11.52 -3.56
N MET A 138 -1.91 10.93 -3.98
CA MET A 138 -1.46 9.59 -3.59
C MET A 138 0.04 9.67 -3.24
N LYS A 139 0.37 10.47 -2.22
CA LYS A 139 1.76 10.72 -1.84
C LYS A 139 2.49 9.45 -1.41
N PHE A 140 3.79 9.38 -1.72
CA PHE A 140 4.65 8.21 -1.48
C PHE A 140 4.11 6.93 -2.13
N PHE A 141 3.62 7.07 -3.35
CA PHE A 141 3.05 5.96 -4.11
C PHE A 141 4.11 4.96 -4.55
N CYS A 142 3.83 3.68 -4.28
CA CYS A 142 4.57 2.54 -4.82
C CYS A 142 3.57 1.66 -5.57
N ARG A 143 3.72 1.59 -6.90
CA ARG A 143 2.87 0.79 -7.79
C ARG A 143 3.20 -0.69 -7.69
N LEU A 144 2.19 -1.53 -7.66
CA LEU A 144 2.32 -2.99 -7.62
C LEU A 144 1.76 -3.67 -8.87
N THR A 145 0.79 -3.05 -9.56
CA THR A 145 0.12 -3.67 -10.72
C THR A 145 0.06 -2.71 -11.92
N GLY A 146 -0.07 -3.27 -13.12
CA GLY A 146 -0.16 -2.50 -14.35
C GLY A 146 -1.40 -1.60 -14.41
N ASP A 147 -2.50 -2.02 -13.80
CA ASP A 147 -3.76 -1.25 -13.71
C ASP A 147 -3.79 -0.20 -12.60
N GLY A 148 -2.69 -0.05 -11.85
CA GLY A 148 -2.47 1.08 -10.96
C GLY A 148 -2.77 0.84 -9.49
N VAL A 149 -2.90 -0.41 -9.04
CA VAL A 149 -2.94 -0.72 -7.62
C VAL A 149 -1.53 -0.55 -7.03
N GLY A 150 -1.47 0.05 -5.86
CA GLY A 150 -0.23 0.28 -5.11
C GLY A 150 -0.54 0.72 -3.68
N PHE A 151 0.48 1.04 -2.92
CA PHE A 151 0.32 1.62 -1.59
C PHE A 151 0.76 3.09 -1.56
N HIS A 152 0.08 3.90 -0.76
CA HIS A 152 0.31 5.35 -0.63
C HIS A 152 -0.32 5.89 0.66
N ILE A 153 -0.03 7.14 1.03
CA ILE A 153 -0.73 7.84 2.12
C ILE A 153 -2.24 7.88 1.84
N GLY A 154 -3.06 7.55 2.84
CA GLY A 154 -4.50 7.71 2.74
C GLY A 154 -5.22 7.61 4.06
N LYS A 155 -6.50 8.00 4.06
CA LYS A 155 -7.35 7.90 5.25
C LYS A 155 -7.63 6.44 5.59
N LEU A 156 -7.38 6.07 6.85
CA LEU A 156 -7.66 4.76 7.41
C LEU A 156 -8.89 4.84 8.33
N PRO A 157 -10.08 4.43 7.86
CA PRO A 157 -11.29 4.47 8.69
C PRO A 157 -11.42 3.26 9.63
N GLY A 158 -10.45 2.33 9.65
CA GLY A 158 -10.47 1.10 10.43
C GLY A 158 -11.06 -0.11 9.69
N TYR A 159 -11.36 0.04 8.40
CA TYR A 159 -11.92 -1.02 7.55
C TYR A 159 -11.48 -0.82 6.09
N PRO A 160 -11.64 -1.82 5.20
CA PRO A 160 -11.38 -1.68 3.77
C PRO A 160 -12.28 -0.62 3.14
N ALA A 161 -11.69 0.45 2.57
CA ALA A 161 -12.45 1.60 2.08
C ALA A 161 -11.91 2.21 0.76
N SER A 162 -10.87 1.64 0.18
CA SER A 162 -10.27 2.15 -1.06
C SER A 162 -10.96 1.60 -2.31
N HIS A 163 -10.52 2.05 -3.48
CA HIS A 163 -10.89 1.51 -4.79
C HIS A 163 -9.89 0.47 -5.32
N GLY A 164 -9.04 -0.09 -4.43
CA GLY A 164 -8.05 -1.11 -4.76
C GLY A 164 -6.68 -0.84 -4.14
N CYS A 165 -6.24 0.40 -4.11
CA CYS A 165 -4.97 0.77 -3.48
C CYS A 165 -4.98 0.50 -1.97
N ILE A 166 -3.80 0.30 -1.42
CA ILE A 166 -3.55 0.06 0.00
C ILE A 166 -3.14 1.39 0.62
N ARG A 167 -4.01 1.93 1.48
CA ARG A 167 -3.75 3.19 2.18
C ARG A 167 -2.91 2.93 3.41
N LEU A 168 -1.91 3.79 3.62
CA LEU A 168 -0.97 3.78 4.74
C LEU A 168 -1.15 5.04 5.60
N PRO A 169 -0.82 4.99 6.90
CA PRO A 169 -0.71 6.17 7.75
C PRO A 169 0.30 7.17 7.18
N GLU A 170 0.07 8.46 7.44
CA GLU A 170 0.90 9.54 6.92
C GLU A 170 2.35 9.47 7.43
N GLU A 171 2.54 9.09 8.69
CA GLU A 171 3.85 8.94 9.33
C GLU A 171 4.61 7.69 8.88
N ILE A 172 3.94 6.69 8.34
CA ILE A 172 4.53 5.39 7.96
C ILE A 172 4.90 5.32 6.48
N ALA A 173 4.08 5.89 5.60
CA ALA A 173 4.31 5.78 4.16
C ALA A 173 5.69 6.31 3.72
N PRO A 174 6.23 7.42 4.25
CA PRO A 174 7.60 7.86 3.95
C PRO A 174 8.66 6.85 4.35
N LEU A 175 8.49 6.18 5.51
CA LEU A 175 9.43 5.17 6.01
C LEU A 175 9.44 3.94 5.10
N ILE A 176 8.27 3.42 4.73
CA ILE A 176 8.17 2.31 3.77
C ILE A 176 8.76 2.72 2.42
N PHE A 177 8.40 3.90 1.91
CA PHE A 177 8.92 4.41 0.65
C PHE A 177 10.45 4.49 0.63
N ALA A 178 11.09 4.85 1.75
CA ALA A 178 12.55 4.90 1.86
C ALA A 178 13.20 3.52 1.89
N LYS A 179 12.51 2.50 2.41
CA LYS A 179 13.04 1.15 2.59
C LYS A 179 12.67 0.16 1.46
N VAL A 180 11.97 0.61 0.43
CA VAL A 180 11.68 -0.19 -0.77
C VAL A 180 12.29 0.43 -2.02
N LYS A 181 12.63 -0.39 -3.02
CA LYS A 181 13.10 0.01 -4.34
C LYS A 181 12.27 -0.66 -5.45
N LEU A 182 12.54 -0.32 -6.70
CA LEU A 182 11.99 -1.06 -7.82
C LEU A 182 12.46 -2.52 -7.73
N GLY A 183 11.53 -3.46 -7.90
CA GLY A 183 11.77 -4.89 -7.73
C GLY A 183 11.63 -5.41 -6.30
N THR A 184 11.47 -4.55 -5.26
CA THR A 184 11.22 -5.03 -3.89
C THR A 184 9.99 -5.93 -3.87
N PRO A 185 10.09 -7.17 -3.31
CA PRO A 185 8.98 -8.11 -3.24
C PRO A 185 7.87 -7.61 -2.32
N VAL A 186 6.62 -7.84 -2.75
CA VAL A 186 5.40 -7.54 -1.99
C VAL A 186 4.46 -8.72 -2.06
N GLN A 187 4.15 -9.33 -0.94
CA GLN A 187 3.19 -10.42 -0.83
C GLN A 187 1.87 -9.90 -0.27
N ILE A 188 0.76 -10.18 -0.96
CA ILE A 188 -0.60 -9.80 -0.52
C ILE A 188 -1.41 -11.05 -0.29
N ASN A 189 -1.76 -11.30 0.97
CA ASN A 189 -2.50 -12.47 1.42
C ASN A 189 -3.96 -12.13 1.71
N ALA A 190 -4.84 -13.13 1.54
CA ALA A 190 -6.25 -13.02 1.94
C ALA A 190 -6.42 -13.04 3.45
N GLU A 191 -5.54 -13.82 4.11
CA GLU A 191 -5.52 -14.11 5.56
C GLU A 191 -4.68 -13.10 6.32
#